data_62426f98c4cb6fa0945ec447c6312ac4
#
_entry.id   62426f98c4cb6fa0945ec447c6312ac4
#
_cell.length_a   1.000
_cell.length_b   1.000
_cell.length_c   1.000
_cell.angle_alpha   90.00
_cell.angle_beta   90.00
_cell.angle_gamma   90.00
#
_symmetry.space_group_name_H-M   'P 1'
#
loop_
_entity.id
_entity.type
_entity.pdbx_description
1 polymer ?
#
loop_
_entity_poly.entity_id
_entity_poly.type
_entity_poly.pdbx_seq_one_letter_code
_entity_poly.pdbx_strand_id
1 'polypeptide(L)'
;MIRGVQVRLGYVDRKGTETERTVHPLGIVAKGPTWYLVSNTEAGRRTFRIDRVSSVAPTDDPVHRPEDFDLAESWREIADEVDRKRTPLEIQAVCAPDGIGLLRMVLGGRLEVGGSTSDGRIEVVIRGHNEYALAGELAGLVEWLEVTGPPGVRDHLASIGNALINQYR
;
A
#
# COMPACT_ATOMS: atom_id res chain seq x y z
N MET A 1 -2.62 -17.08 -24.68
CA MET A 1 -4.01 -17.58 -24.81
C MET A 1 -4.40 -18.20 -23.48
N ILE A 2 -5.41 -17.65 -22.80
CA ILE A 2 -5.91 -18.17 -21.52
C ILE A 2 -6.78 -19.38 -21.84
N ARG A 3 -6.38 -20.58 -21.37
CA ARG A 3 -7.13 -21.83 -21.66
C ARG A 3 -8.46 -21.95 -20.90
N GLY A 4 -8.74 -21.03 -19.96
CA GLY A 4 -9.98 -21.08 -19.17
C GLY A 4 -10.06 -22.27 -18.21
N VAL A 5 -8.92 -22.75 -17.71
CA VAL A 5 -8.83 -23.88 -16.78
C VAL A 5 -8.20 -23.46 -15.44
N GLN A 6 -8.46 -24.24 -14.41
CA GLN A 6 -7.76 -24.15 -13.14
C GLN A 6 -6.28 -24.50 -13.32
N VAL A 7 -5.45 -24.07 -12.38
CA VAL A 7 -4.03 -24.45 -12.35
C VAL A 7 -3.63 -24.92 -10.96
N ARG A 8 -2.78 -25.94 -10.91
CA ARG A 8 -1.99 -26.27 -9.72
C ARG A 8 -0.79 -25.37 -9.70
N LEU A 9 -0.67 -24.58 -8.64
CA LEU A 9 0.35 -23.55 -8.46
C LEU A 9 1.29 -23.96 -7.33
N GLY A 10 2.54 -24.26 -7.64
CA GLY A 10 3.62 -24.35 -6.67
C GLY A 10 4.07 -22.95 -6.27
N TYR A 11 4.18 -22.69 -4.98
CA TYR A 11 4.47 -21.36 -4.45
C TYR A 11 5.35 -21.39 -3.21
N VAL A 12 6.40 -20.58 -3.22
CA VAL A 12 7.31 -20.42 -2.08
C VAL A 12 6.92 -19.15 -1.30
N ASP A 13 6.54 -19.31 -0.05
CA ASP A 13 6.13 -18.19 0.80
C ASP A 13 7.33 -17.33 1.27
N ARG A 14 7.06 -16.29 2.10
CA ARG A 14 8.13 -15.43 2.64
C ARG A 14 9.08 -16.13 3.60
N LYS A 15 8.66 -17.27 4.17
CA LYS A 15 9.45 -18.06 5.12
C LYS A 15 10.25 -19.15 4.41
N GLY A 16 10.14 -19.24 3.08
CA GLY A 16 10.79 -20.28 2.28
C GLY A 16 9.99 -21.59 2.24
N THR A 17 8.77 -21.63 2.75
CA THR A 17 7.94 -22.85 2.73
C THR A 17 7.30 -22.99 1.36
N GLU A 18 7.50 -24.14 0.72
CA GLU A 18 6.87 -24.48 -0.52
C GLU A 18 5.50 -25.10 -0.29
N THR A 19 4.50 -24.65 -1.05
CA THR A 19 3.12 -25.16 -1.01
C THR A 19 2.59 -25.34 -2.41
N GLU A 20 1.74 -26.32 -2.62
CA GLU A 20 0.96 -26.48 -3.88
C GLU A 20 -0.52 -26.22 -3.62
N ARG A 21 -1.17 -25.52 -4.54
CA ARG A 21 -2.58 -25.14 -4.43
C ARG A 21 -3.24 -25.15 -5.79
N THR A 22 -4.49 -25.64 -5.85
CA THR A 22 -5.33 -25.42 -7.01
C THR A 22 -5.95 -24.02 -6.92
N VAL A 23 -5.81 -23.24 -7.98
CA VAL A 23 -6.30 -21.87 -8.03
C VAL A 23 -7.06 -21.61 -9.34
N HIS A 24 -7.99 -20.67 -9.31
CA HIS A 24 -8.71 -20.15 -10.47
C HIS A 24 -8.05 -18.85 -10.90
N PRO A 25 -7.16 -18.82 -11.92
CA PRO A 25 -6.48 -17.61 -12.37
C PRO A 25 -7.47 -16.61 -12.96
N LEU A 26 -7.47 -15.38 -12.45
CA LEU A 26 -8.37 -14.32 -12.86
C LEU A 26 -7.68 -13.24 -13.69
N GLY A 27 -6.39 -12.99 -13.42
CA GLY A 27 -5.62 -12.02 -14.16
C GLY A 27 -4.21 -11.83 -13.60
N ILE A 28 -3.39 -11.13 -14.37
CA ILE A 28 -2.02 -10.75 -13.99
C ILE A 28 -1.92 -9.23 -13.97
N VAL A 29 -1.31 -8.68 -12.93
CA VAL A 29 -1.13 -7.23 -12.73
C VAL A 29 0.30 -6.91 -12.32
N ALA A 30 0.76 -5.71 -12.64
CA ALA A 30 2.07 -5.20 -12.23
C ALA A 30 1.90 -4.10 -11.16
N LYS A 31 2.79 -4.11 -10.15
CA LYS A 31 2.96 -3.01 -9.20
C LYS A 31 4.46 -2.68 -9.11
N GLY A 32 4.85 -1.59 -9.76
CA GLY A 32 6.27 -1.32 -9.97
C GLY A 32 6.95 -2.48 -10.73
N PRO A 33 8.11 -2.95 -10.29
CA PRO A 33 8.84 -4.05 -10.95
C PRO A 33 8.27 -5.43 -10.64
N THR A 34 7.24 -5.55 -9.81
CA THR A 34 6.72 -6.84 -9.33
C THR A 34 5.41 -7.20 -10.01
N TRP A 35 5.32 -8.44 -10.49
CA TRP A 35 4.12 -9.00 -11.09
C TRP A 35 3.36 -9.89 -10.10
N TYR A 36 2.05 -9.85 -10.18
CA TYR A 36 1.15 -10.61 -9.33
C TYR A 36 0.09 -11.33 -10.15
N LEU A 37 -0.14 -12.61 -9.81
CA LEU A 37 -1.30 -13.36 -10.26
C LEU A 37 -2.44 -13.12 -9.26
N VAL A 38 -3.56 -12.63 -9.75
CA VAL A 38 -4.83 -12.56 -8.99
C VAL A 38 -5.60 -13.84 -9.26
N SER A 39 -6.00 -14.55 -8.22
CA SER A 39 -6.72 -15.83 -8.33
C SER A 39 -7.76 -15.97 -7.25
N ASN A 40 -8.83 -16.75 -7.54
CA ASN A 40 -9.67 -17.31 -6.50
C ASN A 40 -9.09 -18.65 -6.03
N THR A 41 -9.26 -18.92 -4.73
CA THR A 41 -8.92 -20.16 -4.06
C THR A 41 -10.09 -20.58 -3.18
N GLU A 42 -10.06 -21.78 -2.61
CA GLU A 42 -11.05 -22.23 -1.62
C GLU A 42 -11.16 -21.27 -0.41
N ALA A 43 -10.07 -20.58 -0.07
CA ALA A 43 -10.01 -19.58 1.01
C ALA A 43 -10.33 -18.15 0.53
N GLY A 44 -10.96 -17.99 -0.64
CA GLY A 44 -11.30 -16.71 -1.25
C GLY A 44 -10.20 -16.16 -2.18
N ARG A 45 -10.35 -14.87 -2.52
CA ARG A 45 -9.43 -14.18 -3.44
C ARG A 45 -8.03 -14.04 -2.83
N ARG A 46 -7.00 -14.36 -3.62
CA ARG A 46 -5.59 -14.30 -3.22
C ARG A 46 -4.73 -13.75 -4.34
N THR A 47 -3.59 -13.18 -3.95
CA THR A 47 -2.54 -12.76 -4.89
C THR A 47 -1.25 -13.54 -4.65
N PHE A 48 -0.61 -13.91 -5.74
CA PHE A 48 0.65 -14.62 -5.73
C PHE A 48 1.69 -13.81 -6.52
N ARG A 49 2.82 -13.52 -5.93
CA ARG A 49 3.94 -12.89 -6.64
C ARG A 49 4.50 -13.87 -7.66
N ILE A 50 4.61 -13.47 -8.92
CA ILE A 50 5.07 -14.35 -10.01
C ILE A 50 6.48 -14.87 -9.77
N ASP A 51 7.36 -14.04 -9.20
CA ASP A 51 8.75 -14.41 -8.89
C ASP A 51 8.91 -15.46 -7.76
N ARG A 52 7.82 -15.84 -7.11
CA ARG A 52 7.77 -16.88 -6.07
C ARG A 52 7.02 -18.14 -6.52
N VAL A 53 6.56 -18.15 -7.75
CA VAL A 53 5.91 -19.33 -8.33
C VAL A 53 7.00 -20.32 -8.72
N SER A 54 6.97 -21.51 -8.14
CA SER A 54 7.94 -22.59 -8.43
C SER A 54 7.47 -23.49 -9.56
N SER A 55 6.15 -23.68 -9.70
CA SER A 55 5.57 -24.50 -10.77
C SER A 55 4.15 -24.08 -11.13
N VAL A 56 3.74 -24.36 -12.36
CA VAL A 56 2.38 -24.16 -12.85
C VAL A 56 1.99 -25.36 -13.72
N ALA A 57 0.95 -26.07 -13.34
CA ALA A 57 0.38 -27.15 -14.13
C ALA A 57 -1.11 -26.90 -14.39
N PRO A 58 -1.56 -26.83 -15.65
CA PRO A 58 -2.98 -26.73 -15.94
C PRO A 58 -3.70 -27.99 -15.49
N THR A 59 -4.98 -27.84 -15.07
CA THR A 59 -5.90 -28.96 -14.85
C THR A 59 -6.85 -29.08 -16.02
N ASP A 60 -7.70 -30.12 -16.00
CA ASP A 60 -8.78 -30.29 -16.98
C ASP A 60 -10.07 -29.57 -16.53
N ASP A 61 -10.12 -29.10 -15.28
CA ASP A 61 -11.29 -28.43 -14.73
C ASP A 61 -11.39 -26.97 -15.19
N PRO A 62 -12.59 -26.46 -15.48
CA PRO A 62 -12.79 -25.09 -15.91
C PRO A 62 -12.46 -24.10 -14.79
N VAL A 63 -11.94 -22.92 -15.17
CA VAL A 63 -11.80 -21.81 -14.25
C VAL A 63 -13.17 -21.28 -13.84
N HIS A 64 -13.35 -21.04 -12.54
CA HIS A 64 -14.50 -20.28 -12.07
C HIS A 64 -14.12 -18.80 -11.99
N ARG A 65 -14.68 -18.01 -12.92
CA ARG A 65 -14.55 -16.54 -12.93
C ARG A 65 -15.94 -15.95 -12.67
N PRO A 66 -16.12 -15.14 -11.59
CA PRO A 66 -17.38 -14.43 -11.38
C PRO A 66 -17.73 -13.55 -12.58
N GLU A 67 -19.03 -13.48 -12.93
CA GLU A 67 -19.49 -12.71 -14.10
C GLU A 67 -19.22 -11.21 -13.96
N ASP A 68 -19.27 -10.69 -12.74
CA ASP A 68 -19.05 -9.29 -12.35
C ASP A 68 -17.58 -8.99 -12.03
N PHE A 69 -16.66 -9.93 -12.29
CA PHE A 69 -15.24 -9.73 -11.93
C PHE A 69 -14.56 -8.67 -12.80
N ASP A 70 -14.22 -7.54 -12.21
CA ASP A 70 -13.30 -6.55 -12.76
C ASP A 70 -11.90 -6.68 -12.12
N LEU A 71 -10.89 -6.86 -12.97
CA LEU A 71 -9.51 -7.03 -12.53
C LEU A 71 -8.93 -5.74 -11.96
N ALA A 72 -9.27 -4.59 -12.54
CA ALA A 72 -8.72 -3.30 -12.13
C ALA A 72 -9.30 -2.86 -10.76
N GLU A 73 -10.60 -3.09 -10.56
CA GLU A 73 -11.27 -2.83 -9.29
C GLU A 73 -10.74 -3.77 -8.19
N SER A 74 -10.71 -5.06 -8.47
CA SER A 74 -10.15 -6.07 -7.54
C SER A 74 -8.71 -5.79 -7.17
N TRP A 75 -7.91 -5.30 -8.12
CA TRP A 75 -6.53 -4.95 -7.87
C TRP A 75 -6.40 -3.71 -7.00
N ARG A 76 -7.24 -2.69 -7.20
CA ARG A 76 -7.27 -1.50 -6.33
C ARG A 76 -7.56 -1.88 -4.89
N GLU A 77 -8.60 -2.68 -4.64
CA GLU A 77 -8.94 -3.18 -3.29
C GLU A 77 -7.77 -3.94 -2.63
N ILE A 78 -7.14 -4.85 -3.38
CA ILE A 78 -6.01 -5.64 -2.89
C ILE A 78 -4.78 -4.76 -2.63
N ALA A 79 -4.48 -3.82 -3.53
CA ALA A 79 -3.35 -2.93 -3.38
C ALA A 79 -3.52 -2.01 -2.15
N ASP A 80 -4.72 -1.49 -1.95
CA ASP A 80 -5.07 -0.66 -0.80
C ASP A 80 -5.01 -1.45 0.53
N GLU A 81 -5.47 -2.71 0.53
CA GLU A 81 -5.36 -3.57 1.71
C GLU A 81 -3.91 -3.92 2.05
N VAL A 82 -3.09 -4.23 1.03
CA VAL A 82 -1.66 -4.50 1.21
C VAL A 82 -0.92 -3.25 1.70
N ASP A 83 -1.25 -2.08 1.17
CA ASP A 83 -0.63 -0.83 1.57
C ASP A 83 -1.05 -0.46 3.00
N ARG A 84 -2.32 -0.62 3.37
CA ARG A 84 -2.79 -0.48 4.77
C ARG A 84 -2.05 -1.40 5.75
N LYS A 85 -1.84 -2.67 5.38
CA LYS A 85 -1.08 -3.62 6.22
C LYS A 85 0.41 -3.29 6.30
N ARG A 86 0.97 -2.62 5.30
CA ARG A 86 2.38 -2.19 5.27
C ARG A 86 2.62 -0.85 5.94
N THR A 87 1.59 -0.02 6.06
CA THR A 87 1.63 1.29 6.69
C THR A 87 0.60 1.37 7.82
N PRO A 88 0.84 0.63 8.94
CA PRO A 88 -0.12 0.51 10.02
C PRO A 88 -0.29 1.80 10.84
N LEU A 89 0.65 2.74 10.71
CA LEU A 89 0.59 4.02 11.38
C LEU A 89 -0.22 5.01 10.55
N GLU A 90 -1.22 5.63 11.16
CA GLU A 90 -1.96 6.77 10.64
C GLU A 90 -1.67 7.99 11.51
N ILE A 91 -1.33 9.11 10.87
CA ILE A 91 -1.17 10.39 11.54
C ILE A 91 -2.22 11.38 11.06
N GLN A 92 -2.65 12.22 11.96
CA GLN A 92 -3.49 13.38 11.68
C GLN A 92 -2.60 14.61 11.52
N ALA A 93 -2.90 15.41 10.53
CA ALA A 93 -2.20 16.65 10.28
C ALA A 93 -3.15 17.67 9.64
N VAL A 94 -2.73 18.91 9.62
CA VAL A 94 -3.38 19.97 8.85
C VAL A 94 -2.39 20.57 7.87
N CYS A 95 -2.87 20.88 6.67
CA CYS A 95 -2.05 21.33 5.56
C CYS A 95 -2.56 22.68 5.03
N ALA A 96 -1.64 23.56 4.69
CA ALA A 96 -1.94 24.75 3.92
C ALA A 96 -2.54 24.35 2.54
N PRO A 97 -3.57 25.04 2.02
CA PRO A 97 -4.24 24.66 0.77
C PRO A 97 -3.28 24.54 -0.43
N ASP A 98 -2.30 25.42 -0.51
CA ASP A 98 -1.27 25.42 -1.57
C ASP A 98 -0.27 24.26 -1.45
N GLY A 99 -0.13 23.67 -0.26
CA GLY A 99 0.72 22.50 0.00
C GLY A 99 0.14 21.17 -0.49
N ILE A 100 -1.17 21.06 -0.74
CA ILE A 100 -1.84 19.78 -1.07
C ILE A 100 -1.26 19.15 -2.34
N GLY A 101 -0.92 19.95 -3.35
CA GLY A 101 -0.32 19.46 -4.60
C GLY A 101 1.03 18.77 -4.35
N LEU A 102 1.88 19.39 -3.52
CA LEU A 102 3.17 18.84 -3.11
C LEU A 102 3.00 17.55 -2.29
N LEU A 103 2.09 17.55 -1.31
CA LEU A 103 1.81 16.37 -0.50
C LEU A 103 1.34 15.19 -1.34
N ARG A 104 0.47 15.41 -2.32
CA ARG A 104 0.02 14.35 -3.26
C ARG A 104 1.17 13.77 -4.06
N MET A 105 2.08 14.61 -4.51
CA MET A 105 3.26 14.19 -5.28
C MET A 105 4.21 13.34 -4.42
N VAL A 106 4.47 13.75 -3.18
CA VAL A 106 5.43 13.08 -2.28
C VAL A 106 4.84 11.80 -1.66
N LEU A 107 3.60 11.87 -1.18
CA LEU A 107 2.99 10.82 -0.37
C LEU A 107 2.12 9.85 -1.19
N GLY A 108 1.67 10.28 -2.37
CA GLY A 108 0.85 9.45 -3.26
C GLY A 108 -0.39 8.90 -2.59
N GLY A 109 -0.65 7.60 -2.73
CA GLY A 109 -1.79 6.89 -2.14
C GLY A 109 -1.77 6.77 -0.61
N ARG A 110 -0.72 7.25 0.07
CA ARG A 110 -0.64 7.30 1.54
C ARG A 110 -1.29 8.54 2.14
N LEU A 111 -1.63 9.53 1.30
CA LEU A 111 -2.31 10.76 1.70
C LEU A 111 -3.81 10.63 1.47
N GLU A 112 -4.58 10.89 2.53
CA GLU A 112 -6.02 11.06 2.48
C GLU A 112 -6.36 12.51 2.81
N VAL A 113 -7.14 13.17 1.96
CA VAL A 113 -7.48 14.58 2.10
C VAL A 113 -8.89 14.68 2.64
N GLY A 114 -9.05 15.34 3.77
CA GLY A 114 -10.30 15.54 4.47
C GLY A 114 -10.95 16.89 4.18
N GLY A 115 -11.68 17.40 5.17
CA GLY A 115 -12.38 18.68 5.10
C GLY A 115 -11.48 19.89 5.41
N SER A 116 -12.05 21.08 5.25
CA SER A 116 -11.40 22.34 5.67
C SER A 116 -11.65 22.61 7.14
N THR A 117 -10.62 23.04 7.84
CA THR A 117 -10.71 23.53 9.22
C THR A 117 -11.25 24.96 9.27
N SER A 118 -11.61 25.43 10.45
CA SER A 118 -12.15 26.79 10.66
C SER A 118 -11.14 27.90 10.35
N ASP A 119 -9.83 27.60 10.37
CA ASP A 119 -8.75 28.52 10.03
C ASP A 119 -8.33 28.46 8.55
N GLY A 120 -9.06 27.70 7.72
CA GLY A 120 -8.87 27.59 6.27
C GLY A 120 -7.80 26.59 5.84
N ARG A 121 -7.20 25.83 6.78
CA ARG A 121 -6.34 24.71 6.45
C ARG A 121 -7.16 23.47 6.08
N ILE A 122 -6.51 22.45 5.59
CA ILE A 122 -7.14 21.21 5.15
C ILE A 122 -6.68 20.07 6.06
N GLU A 123 -7.63 19.33 6.61
CA GLU A 123 -7.34 18.12 7.38
C GLU A 123 -6.80 17.03 6.44
N VAL A 124 -5.76 16.34 6.87
CA VAL A 124 -5.19 15.23 6.13
C VAL A 124 -4.84 14.08 7.06
N VAL A 125 -4.98 12.86 6.53
CA VAL A 125 -4.47 11.64 7.18
C VAL A 125 -3.34 11.11 6.32
N ILE A 126 -2.20 10.79 6.96
CA ILE A 126 -1.01 10.28 6.28
C ILE A 126 -0.65 8.93 6.87
N ARG A 127 -0.43 7.93 6.00
CA ARG A 127 -0.04 6.59 6.41
C ARG A 127 1.45 6.37 6.30
N GLY A 128 2.02 5.67 7.28
CA GLY A 128 3.44 5.37 7.34
C GLY A 128 3.78 4.05 8.01
N HIS A 129 5.05 3.66 7.94
CA HIS A 129 5.50 2.39 8.50
C HIS A 129 5.70 2.45 10.02
N ASN A 130 6.28 3.55 10.51
CA ASN A 130 6.53 3.83 11.92
C ASN A 130 6.74 5.34 12.12
N GLU A 131 6.68 5.77 13.36
CA GLU A 131 6.74 7.19 13.74
C GLU A 131 8.06 7.85 13.33
N TYR A 132 9.19 7.18 13.55
CA TYR A 132 10.52 7.72 13.25
C TYR A 132 10.72 7.95 11.74
N ALA A 133 10.42 6.93 10.92
CA ALA A 133 10.58 7.04 9.46
C ALA A 133 9.66 8.10 8.88
N LEU A 134 8.40 8.15 9.36
CA LEU A 134 7.43 9.12 8.88
C LEU A 134 7.78 10.54 9.29
N ALA A 135 8.23 10.75 10.53
CA ALA A 135 8.74 12.06 10.97
C ALA A 135 9.90 12.55 10.12
N GLY A 136 10.86 11.67 9.79
CA GLY A 136 11.98 11.99 8.90
C GLY A 136 11.52 12.43 7.51
N GLU A 137 10.53 11.76 6.95
CA GLU A 137 9.95 12.09 5.63
C GLU A 137 9.19 13.43 5.67
N LEU A 138 8.44 13.68 6.74
CA LEU A 138 7.62 14.89 6.89
C LEU A 138 8.41 16.12 7.33
N ALA A 139 9.62 15.96 7.88
CA ALA A 139 10.46 17.07 8.32
C ALA A 139 10.76 18.09 7.20
N GLY A 140 10.82 17.64 5.95
CA GLY A 140 10.97 18.52 4.79
C GLY A 140 9.68 19.24 4.34
N LEU A 141 8.55 18.96 4.97
CA LEU A 141 7.23 19.49 4.58
C LEU A 141 6.62 20.44 5.64
N VAL A 142 7.39 20.80 6.67
CA VAL A 142 6.92 21.58 7.83
C VAL A 142 6.42 22.98 7.47
N GLU A 143 6.79 23.51 6.31
CA GLU A 143 6.29 24.79 5.81
C GLU A 143 4.79 24.74 5.44
N TRP A 144 4.32 23.58 5.00
CA TRP A 144 2.93 23.38 4.55
C TRP A 144 2.11 22.49 5.47
N LEU A 145 2.79 21.65 6.30
CA LEU A 145 2.15 20.58 7.06
C LEU A 145 2.46 20.70 8.55
N GLU A 146 1.42 20.69 9.37
CA GLU A 146 1.51 20.56 10.82
C GLU A 146 0.91 19.22 11.26
N VAL A 147 1.72 18.36 11.87
CA VAL A 147 1.26 17.10 12.46
C VAL A 147 0.56 17.39 13.78
N THR A 148 -0.73 17.00 13.88
CA THR A 148 -1.55 17.18 15.08
C THR A 148 -1.57 15.94 15.97
N GLY A 149 -1.32 14.76 15.43
CA GLY A 149 -1.23 13.50 16.17
C GLY A 149 -0.67 12.35 15.33
N PRO A 150 -0.20 11.27 15.99
CA PRO A 150 -0.03 11.07 17.43
C PRO A 150 1.18 11.81 18.01
N PRO A 151 1.27 11.94 19.36
CA PRO A 151 2.36 12.68 20.01
C PRO A 151 3.77 12.20 19.65
N GLY A 152 3.99 10.88 19.51
CA GLY A 152 5.30 10.32 19.20
C GLY A 152 5.90 10.86 17.88
N VAL A 153 5.08 11.06 16.84
CA VAL A 153 5.57 11.65 15.58
C VAL A 153 5.97 13.12 15.77
N ARG A 154 5.24 13.86 16.58
CA ARG A 154 5.57 15.28 16.92
C ARG A 154 6.87 15.37 17.69
N ASP A 155 7.09 14.46 18.65
CA ASP A 155 8.32 14.39 19.45
C ASP A 155 9.54 14.07 18.56
N HIS A 156 9.38 13.16 17.60
CA HIS A 156 10.43 12.88 16.62
C HIS A 156 10.71 14.07 15.71
N LEU A 157 9.68 14.79 15.23
CA LEU A 157 9.85 16.01 14.43
C LEU A 157 10.60 17.10 15.21
N ALA A 158 10.23 17.32 16.48
CA ALA A 158 10.91 18.27 17.35
C ALA A 158 12.39 17.87 17.59
N SER A 159 12.65 16.58 17.78
CA SER A 159 14.01 16.04 17.93
C SER A 159 14.86 16.28 16.67
N ILE A 160 14.30 16.02 15.47
CA ILE A 160 14.95 16.28 14.19
C ILE A 160 15.28 17.77 14.05
N GLY A 161 14.32 18.65 14.36
CA GLY A 161 14.53 20.10 14.31
C GLY A 161 15.67 20.55 15.22
N ASN A 162 15.70 20.07 16.45
CA ASN A 162 16.79 20.37 17.40
C ASN A 162 18.15 19.86 16.91
N ALA A 163 18.18 18.64 16.35
CA ALA A 163 19.41 18.07 15.80
C ALA A 163 19.94 18.90 14.62
N LEU A 164 19.07 19.33 13.70
CA LEU A 164 19.43 20.19 12.59
C LEU A 164 19.98 21.55 13.06
N ILE A 165 19.32 22.19 14.03
CA ILE A 165 19.80 23.44 14.61
C ILE A 165 21.20 23.27 15.24
N ASN A 166 21.41 22.19 15.99
CA ASN A 166 22.69 21.94 16.66
C ASN A 166 23.83 21.62 15.67
N GLN A 167 23.51 21.01 14.54
CA GLN A 167 24.51 20.59 13.55
C GLN A 167 24.89 21.69 12.57
N TYR A 168 23.95 22.58 12.22
CA TYR A 168 24.12 23.57 11.13
C TYR A 168 24.09 25.03 11.60
N ARG A 169 24.09 25.28 12.89
CA ARG A 169 24.23 26.58 13.51
C ARG A 169 25.60 26.72 14.12
#